data_e4f43a1f7bff6a1480d94b97930f766c
#
_entry.id   e4f43a1f7bff6a1480d94b97930f766c
#
_cell.length_a   1.000
_cell.length_b   1.000
_cell.length_c   1.000
_cell.angle_alpha   90.00
_cell.angle_beta   90.00
_cell.angle_gamma   90.00
#
_symmetry.space_group_name_H-M   'P 1'
#
loop_
_entity.id
_entity.type
_entity.pdbx_description
1 polymer ?
#
loop_
_entity_poly.entity_id
_entity_poly.type
_entity_poly.pdbx_seq_one_letter_code
_entity_poly.pdbx_strand_id
1 'polypeptide(L)'
;FADPKNDIAFKKIFGDENHKEVLISFLNAVLDFQGEQTIVEVELTNPYQVPKIEALKETILDIKVTNQKQEHFIVEMQKKDLGDFAKRSLYYTSKAYVNQLDAGKNYHKLKKVYFIGLLNFTMFEGQSCISRHLILNQETNTQDLDDFEFCFIELQKFSKPLGQLSTLLDKWIYFIKNASSLEMVPKEFTGNSALEQAFDSAQMYNWNREEMDVYDYMHLKAWD
;
A
#
# COMPACT_ATOMS: atom_id res chain seq x y z
N PHE A 1 -0.93 -15.77 -13.15
CA PHE A 1 -1.12 -14.39 -12.69
C PHE A 1 0.21 -13.65 -12.65
N ALA A 2 0.18 -12.34 -12.87
CA ALA A 2 1.31 -11.45 -12.64
C ALA A 2 1.72 -11.46 -11.17
N ASP A 3 2.99 -11.18 -10.89
CA ASP A 3 3.49 -11.01 -9.52
C ASP A 3 3.06 -9.64 -8.97
N PRO A 4 2.15 -9.57 -7.98
CA PRO A 4 1.71 -8.31 -7.40
C PRO A 4 2.82 -7.48 -6.76
N LYS A 5 4.00 -8.08 -6.52
CA LYS A 5 5.18 -7.38 -6.02
C LYS A 5 5.95 -6.62 -7.12
N ASN A 6 5.58 -6.79 -8.38
CA ASN A 6 6.12 -6.00 -9.48
C ASN A 6 5.42 -4.64 -9.55
N ASP A 7 6.16 -3.56 -9.74
CA ASP A 7 5.65 -2.18 -9.69
C ASP A 7 4.49 -1.93 -10.66
N ILE A 8 4.56 -2.47 -11.89
CA ILE A 8 3.47 -2.29 -12.86
C ILE A 8 2.25 -3.13 -12.51
N ALA A 9 2.46 -4.38 -12.06
CA ALA A 9 1.37 -5.23 -11.60
C ALA A 9 0.69 -4.64 -10.37
N PHE A 10 1.48 -4.11 -9.41
CA PHE A 10 0.97 -3.47 -8.21
C PHE A 10 0.07 -2.27 -8.55
N LYS A 11 0.56 -1.38 -9.41
CA LYS A 11 -0.21 -0.20 -9.85
C LYS A 11 -1.45 -0.59 -10.66
N LYS A 12 -1.38 -1.63 -11.49
CA LYS A 12 -2.53 -2.13 -12.25
C LYS A 12 -3.60 -2.76 -11.35
N ILE A 13 -3.20 -3.47 -10.30
CA ILE A 13 -4.14 -4.13 -9.36
C ILE A 13 -4.78 -3.13 -8.40
N PHE A 14 -3.97 -2.24 -7.79
CA PHE A 14 -4.43 -1.38 -6.70
C PHE A 14 -4.63 0.09 -7.10
N GLY A 15 -4.12 0.51 -8.26
CA GLY A 15 -4.18 1.88 -8.75
C GLY A 15 -5.17 2.12 -9.90
N ASP A 16 -6.05 1.16 -10.21
CA ASP A 16 -7.04 1.29 -11.26
C ASP A 16 -8.23 2.13 -10.80
N GLU A 17 -8.48 3.25 -11.48
CA GLU A 17 -9.63 4.13 -11.20
C GLU A 17 -10.98 3.48 -11.45
N ASN A 18 -11.05 2.46 -12.30
CA ASN A 18 -12.28 1.74 -12.59
C ASN A 18 -12.60 0.66 -11.55
N HIS A 19 -11.61 0.26 -10.73
CA HIS A 19 -11.72 -0.83 -9.76
C HIS A 19 -11.21 -0.39 -8.36
N LYS A 20 -11.66 0.77 -7.91
CA LYS A 20 -11.27 1.36 -6.61
C LYS A 20 -11.65 0.49 -5.41
N GLU A 21 -12.65 -0.37 -5.55
CA GLU A 21 -13.08 -1.33 -4.53
C GLU A 21 -11.97 -2.30 -4.11
N VAL A 22 -11.01 -2.61 -5.00
CA VAL A 22 -9.83 -3.42 -4.70
C VAL A 22 -8.98 -2.72 -3.64
N LEU A 23 -8.63 -1.46 -3.89
CA LEU A 23 -7.83 -0.66 -2.96
C LEU A 23 -8.58 -0.36 -1.66
N ILE A 24 -9.86 -0.02 -1.73
CA ILE A 24 -10.71 0.23 -0.56
C ILE A 24 -10.76 -1.00 0.35
N SER A 25 -11.01 -2.17 -0.22
CA SER A 25 -11.06 -3.43 0.53
C SER A 25 -9.72 -3.75 1.19
N PHE A 26 -8.62 -3.55 0.47
CA PHE A 26 -7.27 -3.74 1.00
C PHE A 26 -6.97 -2.79 2.15
N LEU A 27 -7.20 -1.48 1.98
CA LEU A 27 -6.93 -0.47 3.01
C LEU A 27 -7.74 -0.72 4.29
N ASN A 28 -9.04 -1.00 4.16
CA ASN A 28 -9.89 -1.32 5.31
C ASN A 28 -9.40 -2.58 6.05
N ALA A 29 -8.96 -3.61 5.32
CA ALA A 29 -8.42 -4.82 5.93
C ALA A 29 -7.10 -4.60 6.64
N VAL A 30 -6.18 -3.81 6.05
CA VAL A 30 -4.85 -3.53 6.62
C VAL A 30 -4.94 -2.65 7.87
N LEU A 31 -5.81 -1.64 7.84
CA LEU A 31 -5.94 -0.66 8.94
C LEU A 31 -6.97 -1.10 9.98
N ASP A 32 -7.66 -2.22 9.73
CA ASP A 32 -8.75 -2.74 10.58
C ASP A 32 -9.88 -1.71 10.79
N PHE A 33 -10.21 -0.98 9.72
CA PHE A 33 -11.23 0.07 9.77
C PHE A 33 -12.64 -0.51 9.77
N GLN A 34 -13.44 -0.10 10.75
CA GLN A 34 -14.82 -0.53 10.95
C GLN A 34 -15.72 0.65 11.30
N GLY A 35 -17.02 0.50 11.07
CA GLY A 35 -18.01 1.52 11.40
C GLY A 35 -17.71 2.86 10.73
N GLU A 36 -17.60 3.91 11.50
CA GLU A 36 -17.37 5.28 11.00
C GLU A 36 -15.97 5.50 10.39
N GLN A 37 -15.01 4.63 10.70
CA GLN A 37 -13.67 4.69 10.12
C GLN A 37 -13.59 4.04 8.73
N THR A 38 -14.57 3.22 8.36
CA THR A 38 -14.57 2.51 7.09
C THR A 38 -14.40 3.46 5.92
N ILE A 39 -13.41 3.17 5.09
CA ILE A 39 -13.22 3.83 3.80
C ILE A 39 -14.29 3.31 2.86
N VAL A 40 -15.10 4.20 2.31
CA VAL A 40 -16.18 3.88 1.34
C VAL A 40 -15.90 4.46 -0.04
N GLU A 41 -15.00 5.45 -0.11
CA GLU A 41 -14.61 6.10 -1.34
C GLU A 41 -13.13 6.50 -1.29
N VAL A 42 -12.45 6.39 -2.42
CA VAL A 42 -11.09 6.92 -2.60
C VAL A 42 -10.99 7.70 -3.91
N GLU A 43 -10.18 8.74 -3.87
CA GLU A 43 -9.74 9.50 -5.04
C GLU A 43 -8.22 9.26 -5.21
N LEU A 44 -7.84 8.71 -6.38
CA LEU A 44 -6.44 8.55 -6.74
C LEU A 44 -5.84 9.94 -6.99
N THR A 45 -4.77 10.24 -6.29
CA THR A 45 -4.09 11.54 -6.40
C THR A 45 -2.75 11.36 -7.10
N ASN A 46 -2.22 12.45 -7.68
CA ASN A 46 -0.94 12.38 -8.36
C ASN A 46 0.16 11.82 -7.43
N PRO A 47 0.78 10.68 -7.77
CA PRO A 47 1.84 10.07 -6.95
C PRO A 47 3.14 10.87 -6.99
N TYR A 48 3.31 11.78 -7.94
CA TYR A 48 4.48 12.64 -8.02
C TYR A 48 4.41 13.73 -6.95
N GLN A 49 5.34 13.67 -6.01
CA GLN A 49 5.49 14.72 -5.01
C GLN A 49 6.53 15.72 -5.50
N VAL A 50 6.10 16.67 -6.36
CA VAL A 50 6.95 17.73 -6.86
C VAL A 50 7.37 18.63 -5.69
N PRO A 51 8.68 18.91 -5.52
CA PRO A 51 9.13 19.81 -4.48
C PRO A 51 8.68 21.25 -4.77
N LYS A 52 8.25 21.98 -3.75
CA LYS A 52 7.91 23.40 -3.86
C LYS A 52 9.14 24.29 -4.12
N ILE A 53 10.34 23.76 -3.94
CA ILE A 53 11.63 24.39 -4.18
C ILE A 53 12.47 23.43 -5.03
N GLU A 54 13.04 23.90 -6.14
CA GLU A 54 13.82 23.08 -7.10
C GLU A 54 14.96 22.27 -6.46
N ALA A 55 15.55 22.77 -5.36
CA ALA A 55 16.64 22.08 -4.65
C ALA A 55 16.21 20.88 -3.82
N LEU A 56 14.91 20.63 -3.63
CA LEU A 56 14.41 19.49 -2.86
C LEU A 56 14.25 18.25 -3.73
N LYS A 57 14.47 17.08 -3.10
CA LYS A 57 14.35 15.78 -3.79
C LYS A 57 12.91 15.53 -4.26
N GLU A 58 12.75 15.29 -5.55
CA GLU A 58 11.52 14.75 -6.13
C GLU A 58 11.27 13.33 -5.61
N THR A 59 10.02 12.99 -5.38
CA THR A 59 9.62 11.64 -4.95
C THR A 59 8.44 11.16 -5.77
N ILE A 60 8.49 9.90 -6.18
CA ILE A 60 7.41 9.21 -6.87
C ILE A 60 6.94 8.11 -5.94
N LEU A 61 5.64 8.11 -5.64
CA LEU A 61 4.99 7.10 -4.80
C LEU A 61 4.35 6.04 -5.70
N ASP A 62 4.18 4.82 -5.19
CA ASP A 62 3.47 3.79 -5.95
C ASP A 62 2.00 4.12 -6.06
N ILE A 63 1.33 4.31 -4.92
CA ILE A 63 -0.09 4.71 -4.89
C ILE A 63 -0.27 5.79 -3.82
N LYS A 64 -1.02 6.83 -4.18
CA LYS A 64 -1.45 7.89 -3.27
C LYS A 64 -2.93 8.17 -3.49
N VAL A 65 -3.70 8.14 -2.40
CA VAL A 65 -5.15 8.41 -2.44
C VAL A 65 -5.61 9.26 -1.26
N THR A 66 -6.77 9.87 -1.42
CA THR A 66 -7.55 10.45 -0.32
C THR A 66 -8.88 9.71 -0.18
N ASN A 67 -9.38 9.60 1.05
CA ASN A 67 -10.69 9.02 1.31
C ASN A 67 -11.78 10.11 1.42
N GLN A 68 -13.03 9.71 1.71
CA GLN A 68 -14.18 10.60 1.90
C GLN A 68 -13.99 11.64 3.02
N LYS A 69 -13.05 11.41 3.95
CA LYS A 69 -12.70 12.34 5.05
C LYS A 69 -11.53 13.25 4.70
N GLN A 70 -11.03 13.17 3.47
CA GLN A 70 -9.84 13.86 2.99
C GLN A 70 -8.54 13.45 3.72
N GLU A 71 -8.53 12.28 4.36
CA GLU A 71 -7.33 11.67 4.90
C GLU A 71 -6.50 11.08 3.76
N HIS A 72 -5.17 11.13 3.89
CA HIS A 72 -4.24 10.72 2.84
C HIS A 72 -3.69 9.33 3.12
N PHE A 73 -3.59 8.50 2.10
CA PHE A 73 -3.01 7.16 2.17
C PHE A 73 -1.90 7.03 1.14
N ILE A 74 -0.76 6.55 1.58
CA ILE A 74 0.39 6.19 0.74
C ILE A 74 0.56 4.68 0.86
N VAL A 75 0.59 3.99 -0.28
CA VAL A 75 0.87 2.54 -0.31
C VAL A 75 2.09 2.32 -1.18
N GLU A 76 3.10 1.68 -0.59
CA GLU A 76 4.41 1.41 -1.22
C GLU A 76 4.70 -0.08 -1.22
N MET A 77 5.13 -0.61 -2.37
CA MET A 77 5.61 -1.98 -2.52
C MET A 77 7.14 -1.98 -2.68
N GLN A 78 7.86 -2.55 -1.72
CA GLN A 78 9.32 -2.58 -1.73
C GLN A 78 9.86 -4.01 -1.83
N LYS A 79 10.54 -4.32 -2.94
CA LYS A 79 11.06 -5.67 -3.22
C LYS A 79 12.37 -5.97 -2.50
N LYS A 80 13.31 -5.03 -2.49
CA LYS A 80 14.68 -5.20 -1.97
C LYS A 80 14.91 -4.21 -0.82
N ASP A 81 15.60 -4.66 0.22
CA ASP A 81 16.08 -3.77 1.27
C ASP A 81 17.31 -2.98 0.78
N LEU A 82 17.16 -1.67 0.73
CA LEU A 82 18.24 -0.73 0.41
C LEU A 82 18.82 -0.07 1.68
N GLY A 83 18.39 -0.51 2.88
CA GLY A 83 18.87 -0.03 4.18
C GLY A 83 18.33 1.33 4.63
N ASP A 84 17.44 1.96 3.85
CA ASP A 84 16.96 3.32 4.13
C ASP A 84 15.42 3.45 4.15
N PHE A 85 14.69 2.35 3.98
CA PHE A 85 13.24 2.41 3.76
C PHE A 85 12.48 3.03 4.94
N ALA A 86 12.91 2.79 6.19
CA ALA A 86 12.32 3.44 7.36
C ALA A 86 12.44 4.98 7.29
N LYS A 87 13.59 5.50 6.85
CA LYS A 87 13.78 6.94 6.66
C LYS A 87 12.98 7.49 5.48
N ARG A 88 12.89 6.72 4.39
CA ARG A 88 12.08 7.10 3.22
C ARG A 88 10.59 7.17 3.56
N SER A 89 10.07 6.22 4.32
CA SER A 89 8.67 6.23 4.74
C SER A 89 8.32 7.48 5.56
N LEU A 90 9.18 7.86 6.51
CA LEU A 90 9.04 9.12 7.25
C LEU A 90 9.09 10.35 6.34
N TYR A 91 10.06 10.38 5.41
CA TYR A 91 10.21 11.49 4.48
C TYR A 91 8.98 11.64 3.55
N TYR A 92 8.50 10.54 2.98
CA TYR A 92 7.34 10.53 2.08
C TYR A 92 6.06 11.00 2.80
N THR A 93 5.84 10.50 4.00
CA THR A 93 4.69 10.87 4.84
C THR A 93 4.75 12.35 5.24
N SER A 94 5.90 12.82 5.70
CA SER A 94 6.10 14.23 6.04
C SER A 94 5.90 15.16 4.84
N LYS A 95 6.40 14.76 3.66
CA LYS A 95 6.23 15.54 2.43
C LYS A 95 4.75 15.58 2.00
N ALA A 96 4.03 14.47 2.09
CA ALA A 96 2.60 14.42 1.82
C ALA A 96 1.80 15.31 2.79
N TYR A 97 2.20 15.36 4.06
CA TYR A 97 1.58 16.21 5.08
C TYR A 97 1.81 17.70 4.81
N VAL A 98 3.06 18.10 4.59
CA VAL A 98 3.43 19.50 4.32
C VAL A 98 2.80 20.01 3.01
N ASN A 99 2.67 19.15 2.00
CA ASN A 99 2.10 19.53 0.70
C ASN A 99 0.58 19.78 0.73
N GLN A 100 -0.10 19.50 1.83
CA GLN A 100 -1.52 19.82 1.99
C GLN A 100 -1.78 21.32 2.16
N LEU A 101 -0.77 22.10 2.59
CA LEU A 101 -0.92 23.52 2.85
C LEU A 101 0.00 24.37 1.97
N ASP A 102 -0.57 25.46 1.45
CA ASP A 102 0.20 26.57 0.88
C ASP A 102 0.52 27.64 1.96
N ALA A 103 1.44 28.51 1.64
CA ALA A 103 1.81 29.62 2.53
C ALA A 103 0.57 30.42 2.97
N GLY A 104 0.46 30.70 4.27
CA GLY A 104 -0.62 31.49 4.86
C GLY A 104 -1.93 30.75 5.11
N LYS A 105 -2.03 29.44 4.81
CA LYS A 105 -3.20 28.63 5.15
C LYS A 105 -3.15 28.15 6.58
N ASN A 106 -4.35 27.86 7.12
CA ASN A 106 -4.55 27.45 8.51
C ASN A 106 -4.20 25.96 8.71
N TYR A 107 -3.40 25.65 9.74
CA TYR A 107 -2.99 24.29 10.12
C TYR A 107 -4.16 23.34 10.47
N HIS A 108 -5.31 23.88 10.91
CA HIS A 108 -6.52 23.06 11.16
C HIS A 108 -7.07 22.34 9.92
N LYS A 109 -6.58 22.66 8.74
CA LYS A 109 -6.95 21.98 7.48
C LYS A 109 -6.09 20.77 7.19
N LEU A 110 -5.00 20.58 7.92
CA LEU A 110 -4.18 19.38 7.78
C LEU A 110 -4.99 18.13 8.12
N LYS A 111 -4.77 17.09 7.35
CA LYS A 111 -5.43 15.80 7.48
C LYS A 111 -4.39 14.72 7.71
N LYS A 112 -4.79 13.72 8.44
CA LYS A 112 -3.97 12.55 8.76
C LYS A 112 -3.40 11.88 7.50
N VAL A 113 -2.18 11.40 7.62
CA VAL A 113 -1.49 10.64 6.59
C VAL A 113 -1.18 9.24 7.10
N TYR A 114 -1.71 8.24 6.41
CA TYR A 114 -1.40 6.83 6.63
C TYR A 114 -0.36 6.37 5.63
N PHE A 115 0.67 5.69 6.11
CA PHE A 115 1.67 5.06 5.28
C PHE A 115 1.58 3.53 5.42
N ILE A 116 1.40 2.83 4.31
CA ILE A 116 1.37 1.38 4.25
C ILE A 116 2.56 0.91 3.42
N GLY A 117 3.51 0.23 4.07
CA GLY A 117 4.67 -0.38 3.41
C GLY A 117 4.51 -1.89 3.27
N LEU A 118 4.49 -2.39 2.05
CA LEU A 118 4.52 -3.82 1.73
C LEU A 118 5.96 -4.22 1.44
N LEU A 119 6.55 -5.06 2.28
CA LEU A 119 7.98 -5.38 2.23
C LEU A 119 8.19 -6.86 1.85
N ASN A 120 8.91 -7.09 0.77
CA ASN A 120 9.35 -8.44 0.40
C ASN A 120 10.68 -8.83 1.09
N PHE A 121 10.94 -8.25 2.26
CA PHE A 121 12.09 -8.53 3.12
C PHE A 121 11.71 -8.31 4.59
N THR A 122 12.61 -8.67 5.51
CA THR A 122 12.45 -8.44 6.95
C THR A 122 13.18 -7.17 7.34
N MET A 123 12.46 -6.22 7.94
CA MET A 123 13.01 -4.92 8.37
C MET A 123 13.01 -4.76 9.90
N PHE A 124 12.00 -5.29 10.58
CA PHE A 124 11.83 -5.17 12.02
C PHE A 124 12.14 -6.48 12.75
N GLU A 125 12.55 -6.38 14.00
CA GLU A 125 12.66 -7.55 14.87
C GLU A 125 11.28 -8.10 15.23
N GLY A 126 11.22 -9.37 15.70
CA GLY A 126 9.97 -10.03 16.07
C GLY A 126 9.37 -10.88 14.96
N GLN A 127 8.33 -11.66 15.33
CA GLN A 127 7.72 -12.68 14.48
C GLN A 127 6.45 -12.20 13.75
N SER A 128 5.86 -11.10 14.17
CA SER A 128 4.67 -10.56 13.51
C SER A 128 4.98 -10.10 12.10
N CYS A 129 4.16 -10.49 11.14
CA CYS A 129 4.25 -9.98 9.78
C CYS A 129 3.70 -8.55 9.63
N ILE A 130 3.01 -8.03 10.64
CA ILE A 130 2.43 -6.69 10.64
C ILE A 130 2.96 -5.93 11.84
N SER A 131 3.41 -4.71 11.61
CA SER A 131 3.77 -3.75 12.65
C SER A 131 3.11 -2.40 12.41
N ARG A 132 2.58 -1.79 13.49
CA ARG A 132 1.99 -0.44 13.46
C ARG A 132 2.83 0.49 14.31
N HIS A 133 3.12 1.67 13.79
CA HIS A 133 3.95 2.66 14.44
C HIS A 133 3.18 3.98 14.53
N LEU A 134 3.15 4.53 15.74
CA LEU A 134 2.41 5.74 16.11
C LEU A 134 3.34 6.69 16.84
N ILE A 135 3.00 7.98 16.86
CA ILE A 135 3.62 8.96 17.73
C ILE A 135 2.89 8.91 19.08
N LEU A 136 3.55 8.44 20.11
CA LEU A 136 2.96 8.27 21.44
C LEU A 136 3.60 9.22 22.45
N ASN A 137 2.81 9.69 23.38
CA ASN A 137 3.27 10.36 24.59
C ASN A 137 4.02 9.33 25.45
N GLN A 138 5.28 9.61 25.77
CA GLN A 138 6.16 8.66 26.46
C GLN A 138 5.70 8.37 27.90
N GLU A 139 5.07 9.34 28.56
CA GLU A 139 4.63 9.23 29.95
C GLU A 139 3.30 8.50 30.11
N THR A 140 2.36 8.71 29.16
CA THR A 140 0.99 8.22 29.25
C THR A 140 0.66 7.09 28.28
N ASN A 141 1.51 6.85 27.28
CA ASN A 141 1.29 5.96 26.13
C ASN A 141 0.00 6.31 25.33
N THR A 142 -0.45 7.56 25.41
CA THR A 142 -1.55 8.06 24.57
C THR A 142 -1.04 8.61 23.26
N GLN A 143 -1.89 8.56 22.23
CA GLN A 143 -1.60 9.16 20.93
C GLN A 143 -2.21 10.57 20.87
N ASP A 144 -1.50 11.56 21.39
CA ASP A 144 -1.94 12.97 21.38
C ASP A 144 -1.63 13.67 20.03
N LEU A 145 -0.68 13.14 19.25
CA LEU A 145 -0.29 13.57 17.92
C LEU A 145 -0.68 12.46 16.93
N ASP A 146 -1.89 12.52 16.38
CA ASP A 146 -2.53 11.42 15.68
C ASP A 146 -2.51 11.56 14.14
N ASP A 147 -1.87 12.61 13.61
CA ASP A 147 -1.83 12.91 12.18
C ASP A 147 -0.93 11.96 11.36
N PHE A 148 -0.12 11.12 11.99
CA PHE A 148 0.75 10.13 11.34
C PHE A 148 0.49 8.72 11.85
N GLU A 149 0.32 7.79 10.92
CA GLU A 149 0.26 6.36 11.20
C GLU A 149 1.01 5.57 10.13
N PHE A 150 1.84 4.63 10.58
CA PHE A 150 2.61 3.75 9.69
C PHE A 150 2.21 2.30 9.95
N CYS A 151 1.92 1.57 8.89
CA CYS A 151 1.69 0.14 8.91
C CYS A 151 2.65 -0.54 7.95
N PHE A 152 3.45 -1.49 8.45
CA PHE A 152 4.34 -2.27 7.61
C PHE A 152 3.90 -3.73 7.61
N ILE A 153 3.92 -4.34 6.42
CA ILE A 153 3.60 -5.74 6.21
C ILE A 153 4.83 -6.41 5.61
N GLU A 154 5.49 -7.25 6.41
CA GLU A 154 6.68 -7.99 6.01
C GLU A 154 6.27 -9.37 5.47
N LEU A 155 6.14 -9.46 4.15
CA LEU A 155 5.60 -10.64 3.46
C LEU A 155 6.35 -11.94 3.77
N GLN A 156 7.66 -11.85 4.05
CA GLN A 156 8.47 -13.04 4.37
C GLN A 156 8.08 -13.68 5.72
N LYS A 157 7.58 -12.90 6.67
CA LYS A 157 7.11 -13.39 7.96
C LYS A 157 5.72 -14.02 7.90
N PHE A 158 4.96 -13.81 6.82
CA PHE A 158 3.65 -14.41 6.65
C PHE A 158 3.80 -15.88 6.20
N SER A 159 3.36 -16.82 7.03
CA SER A 159 3.52 -18.26 6.82
C SER A 159 2.21 -19.05 6.77
N LYS A 160 1.05 -18.39 6.87
CA LYS A 160 -0.25 -19.09 6.85
C LYS A 160 -0.48 -19.75 5.49
N PRO A 161 -0.75 -21.07 5.46
CA PRO A 161 -1.15 -21.77 4.24
C PRO A 161 -2.59 -21.39 3.85
N LEU A 162 -2.95 -21.66 2.60
CA LEU A 162 -4.25 -21.31 2.02
C LEU A 162 -5.45 -21.69 2.89
N GLY A 163 -5.46 -22.92 3.43
CA GLY A 163 -6.55 -23.42 4.28
C GLY A 163 -6.65 -22.80 5.69
N GLN A 164 -5.75 -21.90 6.06
CA GLN A 164 -5.73 -21.22 7.37
C GLN A 164 -5.97 -19.70 7.27
N LEU A 165 -6.38 -19.20 6.11
CA LEU A 165 -6.67 -17.77 5.90
C LEU A 165 -8.03 -17.44 6.55
N SER A 166 -7.99 -16.90 7.77
CA SER A 166 -9.20 -16.67 8.58
C SER A 166 -9.76 -15.25 8.46
N THR A 167 -8.93 -14.27 8.06
CA THR A 167 -9.32 -12.87 7.93
C THR A 167 -9.17 -12.38 6.49
N LEU A 168 -9.86 -11.28 6.17
CA LEU A 168 -9.70 -10.61 4.87
C LEU A 168 -8.24 -10.14 4.68
N LEU A 169 -7.60 -9.68 5.75
CA LEU A 169 -6.19 -9.28 5.73
C LEU A 169 -5.27 -10.47 5.40
N ASP A 170 -5.51 -11.67 5.99
CA ASP A 170 -4.75 -12.87 5.63
C ASP A 170 -4.85 -13.17 4.13
N LYS A 171 -6.05 -13.02 3.57
CA LYS A 171 -6.30 -13.26 2.14
C LYS A 171 -5.55 -12.23 1.28
N TRP A 172 -5.57 -10.94 1.63
CA TRP A 172 -4.82 -9.91 0.92
C TRP A 172 -3.30 -10.17 0.96
N ILE A 173 -2.76 -10.49 2.14
CA ILE A 173 -1.32 -10.79 2.27
C ILE A 173 -0.95 -12.02 1.47
N TYR A 174 -1.78 -13.07 1.53
CA TYR A 174 -1.55 -14.29 0.75
C TYR A 174 -1.58 -14.02 -0.75
N PHE A 175 -2.55 -13.25 -1.23
CA PHE A 175 -2.65 -12.84 -2.64
C PHE A 175 -1.38 -12.11 -3.08
N ILE A 176 -0.97 -11.05 -2.36
CA ILE A 176 0.21 -10.26 -2.71
C ILE A 176 1.48 -11.13 -2.72
N LYS A 177 1.60 -12.03 -1.75
CA LYS A 177 2.78 -12.89 -1.64
C LYS A 177 2.84 -13.99 -2.69
N ASN A 178 1.71 -14.62 -3.03
CA ASN A 178 1.69 -15.91 -3.72
C ASN A 178 0.96 -15.93 -5.07
N ALA A 179 0.25 -14.89 -5.49
CA ALA A 179 -0.59 -14.91 -6.71
C ALA A 179 0.16 -15.42 -7.93
N SER A 180 1.43 -14.99 -8.13
CA SER A 180 2.24 -15.42 -9.28
C SER A 180 2.56 -16.92 -9.33
N SER A 181 2.37 -17.64 -8.23
CA SER A 181 2.56 -19.10 -8.16
C SER A 181 1.25 -19.91 -8.32
N LEU A 182 0.13 -19.23 -8.47
CA LEU A 182 -1.18 -19.85 -8.60
C LEU A 182 -1.57 -19.99 -10.07
N GLU A 183 -2.11 -21.17 -10.42
CA GLU A 183 -2.64 -21.43 -11.76
C GLU A 183 -4.11 -20.99 -11.92
N MET A 184 -4.86 -21.00 -10.82
CA MET A 184 -6.27 -20.61 -10.78
C MET A 184 -6.60 -19.91 -9.47
N VAL A 185 -7.72 -19.18 -9.45
CA VAL A 185 -8.23 -18.53 -8.23
C VAL A 185 -8.66 -19.60 -7.23
N PRO A 186 -8.05 -19.66 -6.03
CA PRO A 186 -8.45 -20.62 -5.02
C PRO A 186 -9.86 -20.33 -4.47
N LYS A 187 -10.58 -21.36 -4.08
CA LYS A 187 -11.95 -21.26 -3.54
C LYS A 187 -12.09 -20.34 -2.33
N GLU A 188 -11.02 -20.19 -1.54
CA GLU A 188 -10.97 -19.35 -0.35
C GLU A 188 -11.14 -17.86 -0.67
N PHE A 189 -10.96 -17.47 -1.93
CA PHE A 189 -11.09 -16.09 -2.40
C PHE A 189 -12.45 -15.83 -3.07
N THR A 190 -13.19 -16.88 -3.44
CA THR A 190 -14.50 -16.72 -4.07
C THR A 190 -15.52 -16.14 -3.10
N GLY A 191 -16.45 -15.32 -3.64
CA GLY A 191 -17.47 -14.62 -2.85
C GLY A 191 -16.99 -13.28 -2.25
N ASN A 192 -15.75 -12.87 -2.54
CA ASN A 192 -15.28 -11.52 -2.23
C ASN A 192 -14.94 -10.79 -3.54
N SER A 193 -15.80 -9.90 -3.96
CA SER A 193 -15.71 -9.22 -5.26
C SER A 193 -14.39 -8.46 -5.46
N ALA A 194 -13.86 -7.81 -4.42
CA ALA A 194 -12.60 -7.08 -4.50
C ALA A 194 -11.40 -7.99 -4.72
N LEU A 195 -11.35 -9.16 -4.05
CA LEU A 195 -10.29 -10.15 -4.27
C LEU A 195 -10.42 -10.82 -5.64
N GLU A 196 -11.65 -11.15 -6.08
CA GLU A 196 -11.89 -11.69 -7.41
C GLU A 196 -11.44 -10.70 -8.49
N GLN A 197 -11.77 -9.41 -8.33
CA GLN A 197 -11.32 -8.35 -9.24
C GLN A 197 -9.79 -8.18 -9.21
N ALA A 198 -9.15 -8.31 -8.05
CA ALA A 198 -7.69 -8.25 -7.95
C ALA A 198 -7.02 -9.41 -8.73
N PHE A 199 -7.59 -10.61 -8.66
CA PHE A 199 -7.12 -11.74 -9.47
C PHE A 199 -7.37 -11.51 -10.96
N ASP A 200 -8.50 -10.93 -11.36
CA ASP A 200 -8.79 -10.60 -12.76
C ASP A 200 -7.80 -9.57 -13.29
N SER A 201 -7.52 -8.52 -12.54
CA SER A 201 -6.50 -7.52 -12.87
C SER A 201 -5.08 -8.12 -12.97
N ALA A 202 -4.79 -9.16 -12.20
CA ALA A 202 -3.52 -9.89 -12.26
C ALA A 202 -3.45 -10.92 -13.41
N GLN A 203 -4.53 -11.16 -14.13
CA GLN A 203 -4.53 -12.08 -15.29
C GLN A 203 -3.77 -11.48 -16.46
N MET A 204 -2.56 -11.98 -16.72
CA MET A 204 -1.68 -11.44 -17.77
C MET A 204 -2.26 -11.55 -19.18
N TYR A 205 -3.14 -12.51 -19.44
CA TYR A 205 -3.78 -12.63 -20.75
C TYR A 205 -4.75 -11.47 -21.06
N ASN A 206 -5.21 -10.72 -20.03
CA ASN A 206 -6.01 -9.51 -20.19
C ASN A 206 -5.16 -8.26 -20.48
N TRP A 207 -3.84 -8.37 -20.36
CA TRP A 207 -2.92 -7.24 -20.51
C TRP A 207 -2.63 -6.97 -21.98
N ASN A 208 -2.50 -5.69 -22.33
CA ASN A 208 -2.05 -5.33 -23.65
C ASN A 208 -0.54 -5.57 -23.82
N ARG A 209 -0.06 -5.46 -25.08
CA ARG A 209 1.35 -5.74 -25.40
C ARG A 209 2.32 -4.81 -24.68
N GLU A 210 1.97 -3.53 -24.57
CA GLU A 210 2.82 -2.53 -23.93
C GLU A 210 2.97 -2.82 -22.42
N GLU A 211 1.87 -3.17 -21.75
CA GLU A 211 1.89 -3.59 -20.34
C GLU A 211 2.75 -4.84 -20.11
N MET A 212 2.67 -5.81 -21.01
CA MET A 212 3.49 -7.02 -20.97
C MET A 212 4.98 -6.70 -21.17
N ASP A 213 5.31 -5.88 -22.17
CA ASP A 213 6.70 -5.50 -22.47
C ASP A 213 7.34 -4.77 -21.27
N VAL A 214 6.59 -3.88 -20.58
CA VAL A 214 7.07 -3.18 -19.38
C VAL A 214 7.21 -4.15 -18.19
N TYR A 215 6.26 -5.06 -18.01
CA TYR A 215 6.32 -6.07 -16.95
C TYR A 215 7.55 -6.96 -17.09
N ASP A 216 7.81 -7.47 -18.29
CA ASP A 216 8.97 -8.31 -18.60
C ASP A 216 10.28 -7.55 -18.39
N TYR A 217 10.36 -6.30 -18.84
CA TYR A 217 11.52 -5.44 -18.62
C TYR A 217 11.82 -5.25 -17.12
N MET A 218 10.79 -4.96 -16.31
CA MET A 218 10.94 -4.79 -14.87
C MET A 218 11.29 -6.12 -14.17
N HIS A 219 10.79 -7.23 -14.69
CA HIS A 219 11.14 -8.56 -14.19
C HIS A 219 12.62 -8.87 -14.40
N LEU A 220 13.16 -8.58 -15.59
CA LEU A 220 14.58 -8.76 -15.92
C LEU A 220 15.49 -7.87 -15.05
N LYS A 221 15.15 -6.59 -14.87
CA LYS A 221 15.89 -5.67 -13.99
C LYS A 221 15.95 -6.11 -12.52
N ALA A 222 15.02 -6.93 -12.06
CA ALA A 222 15.02 -7.42 -10.67
C ALA A 222 16.07 -8.51 -10.44
N TRP A 223 16.65 -9.10 -11.51
CA TRP A 223 17.69 -10.13 -11.45
C TRP A 223 19.12 -9.55 -11.49
N ASP A 224 19.31 -8.32 -11.92
CA ASP A 224 20.57 -7.58 -11.89
C ASP A 224 20.71 -6.80 -10.55
#